data_357e635e37265ebcfeea55e2dd16a386
#
_entry.id   357e635e37265ebcfeea55e2dd16a386
#
_cell.length_a   1.000
_cell.length_b   1.000
_cell.length_c   1.000
_cell.angle_alpha   90.00
_cell.angle_beta   90.00
_cell.angle_gamma   90.00
#
_symmetry.space_group_name_H-M   'P 1'
#
loop_
_entity.id
_entity.type
_entity.pdbx_description
1 polymer ?
#
loop_
_entity_poly.entity_id
_entity_poly.type
_entity_poly.pdbx_seq_one_letter_code
_entity_poly.pdbx_strand_id
1 'polypeptide(L)'
;VGVPVERASLREERFVVKSQLGAGGMGVVYRVFDRVHQRDLALKTLKTQGARDLYRFKREFRALCDLAHPNLCRLHELHTTGDEWFFTMELVRGVGFIDWVRPGPGAAAAPFDDELDATLPRPLGPRSRGDILAAPLDLARLEAALYQLCDGVHALHLAGKLHRDLKPSNVLVEPSGRVVLLDFGLIADVELAGVDHTHERAAVGTPAYMSPEQAADVPLDAASDWYSVGAMLYEALTGRRPFEGRPDEIMRRKQLELPPPPRALVPDLPPALDALCLRLLATDPRDRPDGAAVLAALGRAPSEATRTVERTAGSSAPFVGRTAQLDALAQALLDSRQAGVAVMVRGVSGMGKSALVARFLDTVGDACWCWPAAATSARRCRSRRSTRWSTR
;
A
#
# COMPACT_ATOMS: atom_id res chain seq x y z
N VAL A 1 -2.76 14.36 25.74
CA VAL A 1 -1.47 14.62 26.38
C VAL A 1 -0.57 13.47 25.95
N GLY A 2 0.14 13.68 24.81
CA GLY A 2 1.09 12.71 24.28
C GLY A 2 2.31 12.67 25.18
N VAL A 3 2.63 11.50 25.69
CA VAL A 3 3.92 11.24 26.34
C VAL A 3 5.00 11.46 25.27
N PRO A 4 6.01 12.32 25.51
CA PRO A 4 7.14 12.42 24.60
C PRO A 4 7.83 11.06 24.63
N VAL A 5 7.86 10.34 23.51
CA VAL A 5 8.75 9.19 23.34
C VAL A 5 10.14 9.72 23.65
N GLU A 6 10.71 9.27 24.76
CA GLU A 6 12.04 9.71 25.17
C GLU A 6 13.01 9.47 24.03
N ARG A 7 13.67 10.54 23.59
CA ARG A 7 14.76 10.56 22.61
C ARG A 7 15.89 9.56 22.91
N ALA A 8 15.74 8.76 23.96
CA ALA A 8 16.73 7.84 24.48
C ALA A 8 16.69 6.45 23.84
N SER A 9 15.54 5.96 23.34
CA SER A 9 15.42 4.58 22.79
C SER A 9 15.84 4.44 21.32
N LEU A 10 15.82 5.52 20.55
CA LEU A 10 16.37 5.55 19.17
C LEU A 10 17.92 5.73 19.14
N ARG A 11 18.59 5.60 20.27
CA ARG A 11 20.05 5.68 20.40
C ARG A 11 20.77 4.39 19.97
N GLU A 12 20.44 3.83 18.84
CA GLU A 12 21.49 3.20 18.07
C GLU A 12 22.40 4.32 17.57
N GLU A 13 23.69 4.19 17.75
CA GLU A 13 24.72 5.16 17.30
C GLU A 13 24.61 5.47 15.80
N ARG A 14 23.82 4.67 15.06
CA ARG A 14 23.64 4.75 13.60
C ARG A 14 22.69 5.85 13.14
N PHE A 15 21.52 6.03 13.79
CA PHE A 15 20.50 6.97 13.31
C PHE A 15 20.42 8.21 14.20
N VAL A 16 20.61 9.38 13.60
CA VAL A 16 20.45 10.68 14.27
C VAL A 16 19.12 11.29 13.85
N VAL A 17 18.19 11.42 14.79
CA VAL A 17 16.90 12.07 14.54
C VAL A 17 17.13 13.57 14.30
N LYS A 18 16.70 14.06 13.10
CA LYS A 18 16.75 15.47 12.74
C LYS A 18 15.45 16.20 13.04
N SER A 19 14.32 15.65 12.56
CA SER A 19 13.00 16.25 12.75
C SER A 19 11.90 15.19 12.68
N GLN A 20 10.74 15.51 13.24
CA GLN A 20 9.53 14.71 13.05
C GLN A 20 8.83 15.15 11.76
N LEU A 21 8.48 14.18 10.90
CA LEU A 21 7.81 14.40 9.63
C LEU A 21 6.29 14.31 9.75
N GLY A 22 5.82 13.40 10.60
CA GLY A 22 4.40 13.17 10.81
C GLY A 22 4.14 12.25 11.98
N ALA A 23 2.92 12.28 12.51
CA ALA A 23 2.42 11.35 13.51
C ALA A 23 0.99 10.94 13.15
N GLY A 24 0.67 9.67 13.30
CA GLY A 24 -0.66 9.13 13.03
C GLY A 24 -0.99 7.94 13.91
N GLY A 25 -2.15 7.33 13.69
CA GLY A 25 -2.58 6.13 14.41
C GLY A 25 -1.56 4.98 14.33
N MET A 26 -0.85 4.89 13.22
CA MET A 26 0.08 3.80 12.89
C MET A 26 1.51 4.01 13.38
N GLY A 27 1.86 5.16 13.94
CA GLY A 27 3.20 5.46 14.42
C GLY A 27 3.64 6.89 14.12
N VAL A 28 4.93 7.15 14.34
CA VAL A 28 5.56 8.45 14.09
C VAL A 28 6.62 8.27 13.01
N VAL A 29 6.69 9.22 12.09
CA VAL A 29 7.70 9.27 11.03
C VAL A 29 8.69 10.38 11.36
N TYR A 30 9.97 10.05 11.30
CA TYR A 30 11.08 10.98 11.55
C TYR A 30 11.99 11.09 10.33
N ARG A 31 12.54 12.26 10.09
CA ARG A 31 13.75 12.42 9.28
C ARG A 31 14.95 12.06 10.15
N VAL A 32 15.77 11.13 9.68
CA VAL A 32 16.97 10.69 10.37
C VAL A 32 18.18 10.75 9.43
N PHE A 33 19.37 10.98 10.00
CA PHE A 33 20.61 10.82 9.27
C PHE A 33 21.22 9.45 9.62
N ASP A 34 21.44 8.63 8.60
CA ASP A 34 22.12 7.34 8.72
C ASP A 34 23.63 7.54 8.65
N ARG A 35 24.32 7.35 9.77
CA ARG A 35 25.78 7.51 9.87
C ARG A 35 26.56 6.46 9.11
N VAL A 36 25.98 5.29 8.86
CA VAL A 36 26.62 4.20 8.11
C VAL A 36 26.60 4.51 6.62
N HIS A 37 25.44 4.91 6.09
CA HIS A 37 25.28 5.20 4.65
C HIS A 37 25.46 6.68 4.30
N GLN A 38 25.74 7.56 5.30
CA GLN A 38 25.99 8.99 5.13
C GLN A 38 24.89 9.69 4.33
N ARG A 39 23.62 9.41 4.66
CA ARG A 39 22.44 9.97 3.97
C ARG A 39 21.27 10.18 4.88
N ASP A 40 20.38 11.08 4.50
CA ASP A 40 19.09 11.26 5.16
C ASP A 40 18.11 10.17 4.71
N LEU A 41 17.31 9.69 5.66
CA LEU A 41 16.26 8.69 5.47
C LEU A 41 14.99 9.13 6.21
N ALA A 42 13.86 8.56 5.84
CA ALA A 42 12.67 8.54 6.67
C ALA A 42 12.68 7.27 7.55
N LEU A 43 12.34 7.41 8.82
CA LEU A 43 12.23 6.34 9.81
C LEU A 43 10.83 6.35 10.37
N LYS A 44 10.12 5.23 10.25
CA LYS A 44 8.77 5.08 10.78
C LYS A 44 8.75 4.08 11.94
N THR A 45 8.32 4.54 13.12
CA THR A 45 8.10 3.66 14.28
C THR A 45 6.79 2.90 14.12
N LEU A 46 6.74 1.69 14.70
CA LEU A 46 5.57 0.82 14.64
C LEU A 46 4.95 0.69 16.04
N LYS A 47 3.66 0.89 16.13
CA LYS A 47 2.88 0.51 17.29
C LYS A 47 2.44 -0.95 17.13
N THR A 48 3.22 -1.89 17.67
CA THR A 48 2.87 -3.32 17.61
C THR A 48 2.20 -3.76 18.90
N GLN A 49 1.12 -4.54 18.80
CA GLN A 49 0.39 -5.05 19.96
C GLN A 49 0.66 -6.54 20.26
N GLY A 50 1.59 -7.20 19.54
CA GLY A 50 1.91 -8.59 19.79
C GLY A 50 2.86 -9.27 18.81
N ALA A 51 3.40 -10.44 19.21
CA ALA A 51 4.38 -11.20 18.41
C ALA A 51 3.81 -11.72 17.08
N ARG A 52 2.49 -11.97 17.01
CA ARG A 52 1.80 -12.47 15.82
C ARG A 52 1.73 -11.40 14.72
N ASP A 53 1.43 -10.17 15.11
CA ASP A 53 1.32 -9.03 14.20
C ASP A 53 2.68 -8.69 13.63
N LEU A 54 3.70 -8.79 14.46
CA LEU A 54 5.09 -8.59 14.06
C LEU A 54 5.57 -9.59 13.00
N TYR A 55 5.19 -10.88 13.12
CA TYR A 55 5.56 -11.89 12.11
C TYR A 55 4.94 -11.58 10.75
N ARG A 56 3.65 -11.18 10.74
CA ARG A 56 2.95 -10.76 9.51
C ARG A 56 3.61 -9.53 8.91
N PHE A 57 3.86 -8.50 9.73
CA PHE A 57 4.53 -7.29 9.30
C PHE A 57 5.89 -7.58 8.65
N LYS A 58 6.74 -8.42 9.28
CA LYS A 58 8.04 -8.83 8.71
C LYS A 58 7.90 -9.48 7.33
N ARG A 59 6.90 -10.32 7.14
CA ARG A 59 6.66 -11.00 5.86
C ARG A 59 6.25 -10.01 4.78
N GLU A 60 5.30 -9.14 5.10
CA GLU A 60 4.81 -8.12 4.17
C GLU A 60 5.91 -7.09 3.85
N PHE A 61 6.64 -6.62 4.86
CA PHE A 61 7.76 -5.71 4.68
C PHE A 61 8.80 -6.27 3.71
N ARG A 62 9.21 -7.55 3.87
CA ARG A 62 10.17 -8.19 2.96
C ARG A 62 9.64 -8.26 1.53
N ALA A 63 8.39 -8.66 1.35
CA ALA A 63 7.79 -8.75 0.03
C ALA A 63 7.72 -7.39 -0.68
N LEU A 64 7.58 -6.30 0.08
CA LEU A 64 7.57 -4.94 -0.44
C LEU A 64 8.97 -4.33 -0.63
N CYS A 65 9.98 -4.76 0.16
CA CYS A 65 11.38 -4.37 -0.07
C CYS A 65 11.92 -4.84 -1.44
N ASP A 66 11.43 -5.98 -1.92
CA ASP A 66 11.84 -6.54 -3.21
C ASP A 66 11.14 -5.85 -4.39
N LEU A 67 10.10 -5.06 -4.14
CA LEU A 67 9.35 -4.34 -5.16
C LEU A 67 10.01 -2.99 -5.46
N ALA A 68 10.79 -2.93 -6.55
CA ALA A 68 11.43 -1.71 -7.01
C ALA A 68 10.62 -1.06 -8.12
N HIS A 69 10.07 0.13 -7.86
CA HIS A 69 9.34 0.92 -8.85
C HIS A 69 9.57 2.42 -8.60
N PRO A 70 9.77 3.27 -9.63
CA PRO A 70 10.05 4.69 -9.44
C PRO A 70 8.93 5.45 -8.69
N ASN A 71 7.69 4.97 -8.80
CA ASN A 71 6.55 5.62 -8.17
C ASN A 71 6.11 4.96 -6.84
N LEU A 72 6.89 4.04 -6.30
CA LEU A 72 6.70 3.47 -4.96
C LEU A 72 7.84 3.91 -4.03
N CYS A 73 7.51 4.30 -2.82
CA CYS A 73 8.52 4.63 -1.80
C CYS A 73 9.38 3.41 -1.50
N ARG A 74 10.68 3.55 -1.66
CA ARG A 74 11.61 2.45 -1.43
C ARG A 74 11.77 2.16 0.04
N LEU A 75 11.43 0.95 0.47
CA LEU A 75 11.70 0.46 1.81
C LEU A 75 13.15 -0.04 1.90
N HIS A 76 13.82 0.20 3.03
CA HIS A 76 15.21 -0.19 3.23
C HIS A 76 15.35 -1.30 4.26
N GLU A 77 15.36 -0.98 5.53
CA GLU A 77 15.69 -1.94 6.58
C GLU A 77 14.65 -1.90 7.70
N LEU A 78 14.37 -3.08 8.27
CA LEU A 78 13.54 -3.24 9.45
C LEU A 78 14.44 -3.49 10.66
N HIS A 79 14.25 -2.70 11.70
CA HIS A 79 15.04 -2.71 12.92
C HIS A 79 14.19 -3.00 14.14
N THR A 80 14.87 -3.42 15.22
CA THR A 80 14.29 -3.60 16.55
C THR A 80 15.26 -3.07 17.59
N THR A 81 14.74 -2.32 18.57
CA THR A 81 15.49 -1.85 19.74
C THR A 81 14.64 -2.11 20.97
N GLY A 82 15.02 -3.13 21.74
CA GLY A 82 14.16 -3.63 22.82
C GLY A 82 12.82 -4.14 22.26
N ASP A 83 11.73 -3.60 22.79
CA ASP A 83 10.37 -3.94 22.33
C ASP A 83 9.84 -3.04 21.21
N GLU A 84 10.62 -2.03 20.81
CA GLU A 84 10.23 -1.09 19.76
C GLU A 84 10.69 -1.58 18.37
N TRP A 85 9.80 -1.44 17.40
CA TRP A 85 10.06 -1.76 16.00
C TRP A 85 9.96 -0.51 15.15
N PHE A 86 10.89 -0.38 14.22
CA PHE A 86 10.89 0.70 13.25
C PHE A 86 11.49 0.22 11.93
N PHE A 87 11.18 0.91 10.86
CA PHE A 87 11.83 0.68 9.58
C PHE A 87 12.29 1.97 8.95
N THR A 88 13.30 1.84 8.09
CA THR A 88 13.81 2.94 7.28
C THR A 88 13.30 2.85 5.85
N MET A 89 13.09 4.00 5.25
CA MET A 89 12.62 4.13 3.87
C MET A 89 13.21 5.38 3.22
N GLU A 90 13.03 5.49 1.92
CA GLU A 90 13.38 6.67 1.14
C GLU A 90 12.79 7.93 1.76
N LEU A 91 13.60 8.99 1.89
CA LEU A 91 13.13 10.31 2.27
C LEU A 91 12.65 11.03 1.01
N VAL A 92 11.36 11.05 0.79
CA VAL A 92 10.74 11.75 -0.34
C VAL A 92 10.51 13.20 0.05
N ARG A 93 11.09 14.12 -0.75
CA ARG A 93 10.94 15.57 -0.56
C ARG A 93 9.97 16.09 -1.63
N GLY A 94 8.72 16.32 -1.27
CA GLY A 94 7.69 16.74 -2.20
C GLY A 94 6.49 17.37 -1.53
N VAL A 95 5.53 17.80 -2.33
CA VAL A 95 4.22 18.30 -1.89
C VAL A 95 3.15 17.23 -2.13
N GLY A 96 2.01 17.35 -1.45
CA GLY A 96 0.88 16.45 -1.66
C GLY A 96 0.33 16.54 -3.09
N PHE A 97 -0.26 15.45 -3.57
CA PHE A 97 -0.79 15.34 -4.94
C PHE A 97 -1.71 16.51 -5.32
N ILE A 98 -2.67 16.86 -4.46
CA ILE A 98 -3.62 17.97 -4.74
C ILE A 98 -2.90 19.33 -4.76
N ASP A 99 -1.93 19.54 -3.86
CA ASP A 99 -1.16 20.80 -3.85
C ASP A 99 -0.27 20.97 -5.07
N TRP A 100 0.20 19.84 -5.66
CA TRP A 100 0.97 19.86 -6.88
C TRP A 100 0.12 20.23 -8.10
N VAL A 101 -1.06 19.63 -8.25
CA VAL A 101 -1.93 19.85 -9.42
C VAL A 101 -2.79 21.11 -9.30
N ARG A 102 -2.96 21.63 -8.10
CA ARG A 102 -3.64 22.88 -7.80
C ARG A 102 -2.72 23.79 -6.97
N PRO A 103 -1.67 24.34 -7.59
CA PRO A 103 -0.74 25.20 -6.88
C PRO A 103 -1.44 26.47 -6.37
N GLY A 104 -1.31 26.77 -5.07
CA GLY A 104 -1.81 28.01 -4.50
C GLY A 104 -0.96 29.22 -4.88
N PRO A 105 -1.45 30.44 -4.62
CA PRO A 105 -0.67 31.65 -4.80
C PRO A 105 0.62 31.54 -3.95
N GLY A 106 1.77 31.66 -4.58
CA GLY A 106 3.09 31.56 -3.95
C GLY A 106 3.72 30.14 -3.95
N ALA A 107 3.05 29.12 -4.48
CA ALA A 107 3.62 27.78 -4.64
C ALA A 107 4.50 27.63 -5.92
N ALA A 108 4.68 28.69 -6.69
CA ALA A 108 5.63 28.70 -7.78
C ALA A 108 7.05 28.73 -7.18
N ALA A 109 7.73 27.58 -7.25
CA ALA A 109 9.18 27.44 -7.08
C ALA A 109 9.78 28.16 -5.85
N ALA A 110 9.41 27.73 -4.64
CA ALA A 110 10.37 27.90 -3.55
C ALA A 110 11.52 26.93 -3.87
N PRO A 111 12.76 27.38 -4.10
CA PRO A 111 13.89 26.50 -4.22
C PRO A 111 13.99 25.71 -2.92
N PHE A 112 14.15 24.39 -3.02
CA PHE A 112 14.54 23.57 -1.87
C PHE A 112 15.99 23.91 -1.58
N ASP A 113 16.25 24.92 -0.75
CA ASP A 113 17.58 25.27 -0.30
C ASP A 113 18.15 24.11 0.53
N ASP A 114 19.19 23.51 0.00
CA ASP A 114 19.95 22.41 0.62
C ASP A 114 20.73 22.85 1.89
N GLU A 115 20.89 24.15 2.15
CA GLU A 115 21.80 24.69 3.17
C GLU A 115 21.13 25.28 4.42
N LEU A 116 19.87 25.57 4.41
CA LEU A 116 19.19 26.03 5.62
C LEU A 116 18.33 24.89 6.18
N ASP A 117 18.58 24.56 7.43
CA ASP A 117 17.80 23.72 8.34
C ASP A 117 16.41 23.39 7.75
N ALA A 118 16.43 22.42 6.82
CA ALA A 118 15.29 22.10 6.02
C ALA A 118 14.23 21.52 6.97
N THR A 119 13.55 22.41 7.67
CA THR A 119 12.15 22.22 7.93
C THR A 119 11.60 21.77 6.59
N LEU A 120 11.20 20.50 6.51
CA LEU A 120 10.35 19.99 5.44
C LEU A 120 9.49 21.14 4.96
N PRO A 121 9.21 21.23 3.64
CA PRO A 121 8.24 22.21 3.21
C PRO A 121 7.13 22.09 4.22
N ARG A 122 6.96 23.12 5.04
CA ARG A 122 5.90 23.16 6.06
C ARG A 122 4.77 22.43 5.42
N PRO A 123 4.23 21.33 5.99
CA PRO A 123 2.99 20.82 5.45
C PRO A 123 2.16 22.08 5.38
N LEU A 124 1.97 22.60 4.15
CA LEU A 124 1.19 23.83 3.95
C LEU A 124 0.00 23.54 4.78
N GLY A 125 -0.08 24.21 5.98
CA GLY A 125 -0.96 23.73 7.06
C GLY A 125 -2.30 23.49 6.41
N PRO A 126 -3.09 22.49 6.74
CA PRO A 126 -4.15 21.94 5.92
C PRO A 126 -4.86 23.08 5.25
N ARG A 127 -4.63 23.22 3.90
CA ARG A 127 -5.17 24.34 3.15
C ARG A 127 -6.64 24.42 3.48
N SER A 128 -7.13 25.60 3.78
CA SER A 128 -8.55 25.75 3.99
C SER A 128 -9.23 25.25 2.71
N ARG A 129 -10.38 24.67 2.84
CA ARG A 129 -11.16 24.19 1.70
C ARG A 129 -11.42 25.30 0.67
N GLY A 130 -11.58 26.55 1.14
CA GLY A 130 -11.69 27.72 0.29
C GLY A 130 -10.45 27.94 -0.58
N ASP A 131 -9.26 27.69 -0.04
CA ASP A 131 -7.99 27.88 -0.76
C ASP A 131 -7.80 26.83 -1.87
N ILE A 132 -8.23 25.58 -1.66
CA ILE A 132 -8.18 24.52 -2.69
C ILE A 132 -9.16 24.82 -3.82
N LEU A 133 -10.37 25.27 -3.50
CA LEU A 133 -11.38 25.65 -4.48
C LEU A 133 -10.97 26.84 -5.33
N ALA A 134 -10.25 27.79 -4.73
CA ALA A 134 -9.79 29.01 -5.41
C ALA A 134 -8.55 28.78 -6.28
N ALA A 135 -7.76 27.71 -6.03
CA ALA A 135 -6.57 27.44 -6.79
C ALA A 135 -6.89 26.86 -8.17
N PRO A 136 -6.33 27.42 -9.27
CA PRO A 136 -6.56 26.88 -10.61
C PRO A 136 -5.99 25.47 -10.74
N LEU A 137 -6.66 24.63 -11.54
CA LEU A 137 -6.14 23.34 -11.94
C LEU A 137 -5.07 23.52 -13.01
N ASP A 138 -3.88 22.95 -12.78
CA ASP A 138 -2.88 22.75 -13.82
C ASP A 138 -3.11 21.37 -14.46
N LEU A 139 -3.75 21.37 -15.63
CA LEU A 139 -4.13 20.14 -16.33
C LEU A 139 -2.91 19.32 -16.76
N ALA A 140 -1.83 19.98 -17.22
CA ALA A 140 -0.62 19.28 -17.65
C ALA A 140 0.07 18.56 -16.48
N ARG A 141 0.15 19.22 -15.31
CA ARG A 141 0.63 18.57 -14.08
C ARG A 141 -0.26 17.42 -13.66
N LEU A 142 -1.60 17.59 -13.76
CA LEU A 142 -2.53 16.52 -13.41
C LEU A 142 -2.33 15.30 -14.30
N GLU A 143 -2.31 15.46 -15.62
CA GLU A 143 -2.14 14.33 -16.56
C GLU A 143 -0.82 13.59 -16.32
N ALA A 144 0.29 14.32 -16.13
CA ALA A 144 1.60 13.73 -15.87
C ALA A 144 1.65 13.00 -14.51
N ALA A 145 1.08 13.59 -13.45
CA ALA A 145 1.09 13.01 -12.13
C ALA A 145 0.08 11.85 -12.00
N LEU A 146 -1.09 11.96 -12.62
CA LEU A 146 -2.11 10.90 -12.64
C LEU A 146 -1.59 9.63 -13.32
N TYR A 147 -0.90 9.77 -14.46
CA TYR A 147 -0.27 8.63 -15.12
C TYR A 147 0.69 7.90 -14.17
N GLN A 148 1.59 8.62 -13.51
CA GLN A 148 2.57 8.04 -12.61
C GLN A 148 1.93 7.40 -11.38
N LEU A 149 0.89 8.03 -10.81
CA LEU A 149 0.08 7.46 -9.73
C LEU A 149 -0.54 6.13 -10.16
N CYS A 150 -1.21 6.11 -11.32
CA CYS A 150 -1.88 4.91 -11.84
C CYS A 150 -0.86 3.80 -12.18
N ASP A 151 0.30 4.14 -12.73
CA ASP A 151 1.36 3.18 -13.06
C ASP A 151 1.94 2.54 -11.79
N GLY A 152 2.18 3.34 -10.74
CA GLY A 152 2.62 2.83 -9.43
C GLY A 152 1.60 1.93 -8.74
N VAL A 153 0.30 2.31 -8.76
CA VAL A 153 -0.79 1.49 -8.21
C VAL A 153 -0.92 0.17 -9.00
N HIS A 154 -0.83 0.24 -10.33
CA HIS A 154 -0.88 -0.95 -11.18
C HIS A 154 0.30 -1.90 -10.90
N ALA A 155 1.52 -1.39 -10.78
CA ALA A 155 2.69 -2.19 -10.41
C ALA A 155 2.51 -2.87 -9.04
N LEU A 156 1.93 -2.17 -8.05
CA LEU A 156 1.63 -2.73 -6.74
C LEU A 156 0.64 -3.90 -6.85
N HIS A 157 -0.42 -3.76 -7.66
CA HIS A 157 -1.42 -4.79 -7.89
C HIS A 157 -0.85 -6.01 -8.64
N LEU A 158 0.02 -5.80 -9.63
CA LEU A 158 0.73 -6.88 -10.33
C LEU A 158 1.61 -7.70 -9.37
N ALA A 159 2.18 -7.06 -8.35
CA ALA A 159 2.91 -7.74 -7.28
C ALA A 159 1.98 -8.44 -6.24
N GLY A 160 0.67 -8.49 -6.47
CA GLY A 160 -0.32 -9.10 -5.59
C GLY A 160 -0.53 -8.33 -4.28
N LYS A 161 -0.29 -7.02 -4.28
CA LYS A 161 -0.43 -6.14 -3.13
C LYS A 161 -1.50 -5.09 -3.34
N LEU A 162 -2.15 -4.68 -2.25
CA LEU A 162 -3.11 -3.57 -2.22
C LEU A 162 -2.55 -2.43 -1.36
N HIS A 163 -2.87 -1.21 -1.72
CA HIS A 163 -2.48 -0.04 -0.93
C HIS A 163 -3.40 0.19 0.28
N ARG A 164 -4.72 0.10 0.08
CA ARG A 164 -5.80 0.18 1.08
C ARG A 164 -6.01 1.55 1.76
N ASP A 165 -5.05 2.47 1.69
CA ASP A 165 -5.13 3.83 2.27
C ASP A 165 -4.62 4.89 1.28
N LEU A 166 -5.06 4.81 0.02
CA LEU A 166 -4.77 5.83 -0.98
C LEU A 166 -5.53 7.12 -0.68
N LYS A 167 -4.76 8.20 -0.51
CA LYS A 167 -5.26 9.56 -0.26
C LYS A 167 -4.18 10.58 -0.62
N PRO A 168 -4.52 11.85 -0.81
CA PRO A 168 -3.53 12.86 -1.22
C PRO A 168 -2.30 12.99 -0.33
N SER A 169 -2.43 12.76 0.98
CA SER A 169 -1.30 12.81 1.91
C SER A 169 -0.34 11.62 1.80
N ASN A 170 -0.77 10.52 1.18
CA ASN A 170 0.06 9.34 0.95
C ASN A 170 0.62 9.30 -0.48
N VAL A 171 0.46 10.38 -1.25
CA VAL A 171 1.00 10.55 -2.59
C VAL A 171 1.74 11.88 -2.65
N LEU A 172 3.07 11.81 -2.66
CA LEU A 172 3.92 12.99 -2.77
C LEU A 172 4.41 13.17 -4.20
N VAL A 173 4.59 14.44 -4.59
CA VAL A 173 5.18 14.79 -5.88
C VAL A 173 6.42 15.65 -5.62
N GLU A 174 7.57 15.15 -6.06
CA GLU A 174 8.84 15.85 -5.97
C GLU A 174 8.91 17.05 -6.93
N PRO A 175 9.83 18.01 -6.73
CA PRO A 175 10.03 19.14 -7.65
C PRO A 175 10.33 18.72 -9.09
N SER A 176 10.92 17.55 -9.28
CA SER A 176 11.17 16.91 -10.58
C SER A 176 9.88 16.49 -11.32
N GLY A 177 8.73 16.49 -10.63
CA GLY A 177 7.47 15.93 -11.12
C GLY A 177 7.36 14.41 -10.88
N ARG A 178 8.30 13.77 -10.18
CA ARG A 178 8.21 12.36 -9.80
C ARG A 178 7.13 12.19 -8.73
N VAL A 179 6.17 11.31 -9.00
CA VAL A 179 5.13 10.89 -8.04
C VAL A 179 5.62 9.69 -7.25
N VAL A 180 5.44 9.72 -5.93
CA VAL A 180 5.81 8.62 -5.03
C VAL A 180 4.66 8.28 -4.10
N LEU A 181 4.21 7.02 -4.15
CA LEU A 181 3.24 6.47 -3.22
C LEU A 181 3.93 6.06 -1.92
N LEU A 182 3.37 6.50 -0.80
CA LEU A 182 3.85 6.23 0.55
C LEU A 182 2.92 5.23 1.25
N ASP A 183 3.44 4.55 2.29
CA ASP A 183 2.64 3.79 3.27
C ASP A 183 1.72 2.70 2.69
N PHE A 184 2.10 2.09 1.57
CA PHE A 184 1.30 1.04 0.94
C PHE A 184 1.27 -0.26 1.76
N GLY A 185 0.07 -0.69 2.13
CA GLY A 185 -0.28 -2.06 2.58
C GLY A 185 0.36 -2.64 3.83
N LEU A 186 1.43 -2.03 4.38
CA LEU A 186 2.26 -2.61 5.43
C LEU A 186 1.52 -2.90 6.75
N ILE A 187 0.44 -2.20 7.04
CA ILE A 187 -0.16 -2.20 8.38
C ILE A 187 -1.60 -2.74 8.38
N ALA A 188 -2.29 -2.66 7.25
CA ALA A 188 -3.68 -3.09 7.17
C ALA A 188 -3.90 -4.60 7.45
N ASP A 189 -2.89 -5.45 7.18
CA ASP A 189 -2.95 -6.88 7.52
C ASP A 189 -2.66 -7.17 9.00
N VAL A 190 -2.03 -6.23 9.71
CA VAL A 190 -1.76 -6.34 11.16
C VAL A 190 -3.02 -6.05 11.97
N GLU A 191 -3.83 -5.08 11.54
CA GLU A 191 -5.03 -4.66 12.25
C GLU A 191 -6.24 -5.61 12.05
N LEU A 192 -6.28 -6.38 10.96
CA LEU A 192 -7.39 -7.31 10.66
C LEU A 192 -7.53 -8.50 11.63
N ALA A 193 -6.65 -8.64 12.62
CA ALA A 193 -6.51 -9.87 13.40
C ALA A 193 -7.15 -9.84 14.79
N GLY A 194 -7.77 -8.75 15.26
CA GLY A 194 -8.10 -8.80 16.67
C GLY A 194 -9.17 -7.93 17.30
N VAL A 195 -9.78 -6.96 16.65
CA VAL A 195 -10.81 -6.12 17.31
C VAL A 195 -11.88 -5.65 16.30
N ASP A 196 -13.11 -5.46 16.77
CA ASP A 196 -14.25 -4.82 16.07
C ASP A 196 -13.92 -3.36 15.73
N HIS A 197 -13.26 -3.12 14.58
CA HIS A 197 -12.64 -1.84 14.23
C HIS A 197 -13.49 -0.92 13.35
N THR A 198 -14.74 -1.22 13.11
CA THR A 198 -15.61 -0.37 12.27
C THR A 198 -15.73 1.06 12.78
N HIS A 199 -15.75 1.27 14.10
CA HIS A 199 -15.83 2.62 14.70
C HIS A 199 -14.45 3.33 14.81
N GLU A 200 -13.36 2.61 15.09
CA GLU A 200 -12.03 3.21 15.19
C GLU A 200 -11.42 3.54 13.81
N ARG A 201 -11.71 2.74 12.77
CA ARG A 201 -11.30 3.04 11.39
C ARG A 201 -11.97 4.30 10.84
N ALA A 202 -13.23 4.52 11.16
CA ALA A 202 -13.92 5.77 10.79
C ALA A 202 -13.30 7.00 11.47
N ALA A 203 -12.64 6.81 12.64
CA ALA A 203 -11.93 7.87 13.34
C ALA A 203 -10.47 8.07 12.88
N VAL A 204 -9.83 7.05 12.28
CA VAL A 204 -8.40 7.06 11.92
C VAL A 204 -8.17 7.21 10.41
N GLY A 205 -9.07 6.71 9.54
CA GLY A 205 -9.00 6.88 8.09
C GLY A 205 -9.70 8.15 7.62
N THR A 206 -9.40 8.59 6.40
CA THR A 206 -10.13 9.70 5.78
C THR A 206 -11.30 9.12 4.97
N PRO A 207 -12.53 9.04 5.51
CA PRO A 207 -13.67 8.36 4.89
C PRO A 207 -13.97 8.83 3.47
N ALA A 208 -13.52 10.04 3.13
CA ALA A 208 -13.73 10.64 1.81
C ALA A 208 -13.14 9.82 0.65
N TYR A 209 -12.02 9.11 0.87
CA TYR A 209 -11.31 8.35 -0.18
C TYR A 209 -11.53 6.84 -0.10
N MET A 210 -12.08 6.32 1.01
CA MET A 210 -12.41 4.90 1.17
C MET A 210 -13.41 4.45 0.12
N SER A 211 -13.28 3.23 -0.37
CA SER A 211 -14.25 2.62 -1.28
C SER A 211 -15.54 2.21 -0.56
N PRO A 212 -16.67 2.02 -1.29
CA PRO A 212 -17.91 1.53 -0.71
C PRO A 212 -17.75 0.19 0.03
N GLU A 213 -16.98 -0.74 -0.52
CA GLU A 213 -16.69 -2.04 0.07
C GLU A 213 -15.82 -1.94 1.33
N GLN A 214 -14.88 -0.98 1.41
CA GLN A 214 -14.17 -0.67 2.65
C GLN A 214 -15.13 -0.15 3.72
N ALA A 215 -16.08 0.67 3.31
CA ALA A 215 -17.12 1.20 4.20
C ALA A 215 -18.06 0.11 4.72
N ALA A 216 -18.28 -0.95 3.92
CA ALA A 216 -19.15 -2.08 4.25
C ALA A 216 -18.40 -3.25 4.93
N ASP A 217 -17.10 -3.12 5.20
CA ASP A 217 -16.23 -4.16 5.78
C ASP A 217 -16.29 -5.51 5.03
N VAL A 218 -16.36 -5.45 3.68
CA VAL A 218 -16.28 -6.64 2.83
C VAL A 218 -14.86 -6.85 2.30
N PRO A 219 -14.54 -8.07 1.83
CA PRO A 219 -13.20 -8.35 1.27
C PRO A 219 -12.82 -7.38 0.17
N LEU A 220 -11.60 -6.85 0.27
CA LEU A 220 -11.05 -5.86 -0.65
C LEU A 220 -10.24 -6.53 -1.76
N ASP A 221 -10.28 -5.94 -2.94
CA ASP A 221 -9.44 -6.26 -4.08
C ASP A 221 -8.82 -4.99 -4.71
N ALA A 222 -8.20 -5.12 -5.87
CA ALA A 222 -7.58 -4.01 -6.59
C ALA A 222 -8.56 -2.87 -6.92
N ALA A 223 -9.84 -3.17 -7.12
CA ALA A 223 -10.85 -2.18 -7.45
C ALA A 223 -11.09 -1.18 -6.31
N SER A 224 -10.78 -1.56 -5.05
CA SER A 224 -10.87 -0.66 -3.90
C SER A 224 -9.86 0.48 -3.98
N ASP A 225 -8.62 0.20 -4.38
CA ASP A 225 -7.60 1.23 -4.60
C ASP A 225 -7.96 2.12 -5.78
N TRP A 226 -8.55 1.55 -6.85
CA TRP A 226 -9.00 2.32 -8.00
C TRP A 226 -10.13 3.30 -7.66
N TYR A 227 -11.03 2.94 -6.75
CA TYR A 227 -12.00 3.91 -6.23
C TYR A 227 -11.32 5.08 -5.52
N SER A 228 -10.31 4.82 -4.71
CA SER A 228 -9.55 5.87 -4.01
C SER A 228 -8.82 6.79 -4.99
N VAL A 229 -8.25 6.23 -6.09
CA VAL A 229 -7.69 7.03 -7.20
C VAL A 229 -8.79 7.89 -7.84
N GLY A 230 -9.99 7.34 -8.07
CA GLY A 230 -11.15 8.07 -8.57
C GLY A 230 -11.54 9.25 -7.66
N ALA A 231 -11.55 9.04 -6.34
CA ALA A 231 -11.85 10.10 -5.37
C ALA A 231 -10.79 11.21 -5.37
N MET A 232 -9.51 10.84 -5.51
CA MET A 232 -8.42 11.82 -5.65
C MET A 232 -8.51 12.57 -6.97
N LEU A 233 -8.83 11.89 -8.07
CA LEU A 233 -9.03 12.51 -9.38
C LEU A 233 -10.22 13.49 -9.35
N TYR A 234 -11.33 13.09 -8.74
CA TYR A 234 -12.49 13.97 -8.57
C TYR A 234 -12.12 15.27 -7.84
N GLU A 235 -11.39 15.15 -6.72
CA GLU A 235 -10.93 16.31 -5.96
C GLU A 235 -9.94 17.16 -6.77
N ALA A 236 -9.03 16.54 -7.51
CA ALA A 236 -8.12 17.25 -8.41
C ALA A 236 -8.86 18.04 -9.48
N LEU A 237 -9.89 17.45 -10.10
CA LEU A 237 -10.68 18.08 -11.19
C LEU A 237 -11.59 19.20 -10.67
N THR A 238 -12.25 18.98 -9.54
CA THR A 238 -13.32 19.87 -9.05
C THR A 238 -12.91 20.78 -7.90
N GLY A 239 -11.81 20.48 -7.22
CA GLY A 239 -11.42 21.09 -5.96
C GLY A 239 -12.26 20.61 -4.76
N ARG A 240 -13.21 19.69 -4.96
CA ARG A 240 -14.11 19.15 -3.92
C ARG A 240 -14.03 17.65 -3.85
N ARG A 241 -14.29 17.09 -2.68
CA ARG A 241 -14.41 15.63 -2.54
C ARG A 241 -15.72 15.13 -3.15
N PRO A 242 -15.77 13.86 -3.63
CA PRO A 242 -17.00 13.29 -4.20
C PRO A 242 -18.19 13.35 -3.23
N PHE A 243 -17.90 13.08 -1.96
CA PHE A 243 -18.87 13.14 -0.86
C PHE A 243 -18.31 13.97 0.29
N GLU A 244 -19.16 14.78 0.88
CA GLU A 244 -18.86 15.68 1.98
C GLU A 244 -19.90 15.54 3.07
N GLY A 245 -19.51 15.78 4.32
CA GLY A 245 -20.35 15.64 5.50
C GLY A 245 -19.62 14.94 6.63
N ARG A 246 -20.37 14.40 7.56
CA ARG A 246 -19.83 13.59 8.67
C ARG A 246 -19.36 12.24 8.16
N PRO A 247 -18.39 11.60 8.83
CA PRO A 247 -17.86 10.30 8.43
C PRO A 247 -18.92 9.24 8.13
N ASP A 248 -19.88 9.09 9.04
CA ASP A 248 -21.00 8.15 8.93
C ASP A 248 -21.89 8.44 7.71
N GLU A 249 -22.17 9.70 7.44
CA GLU A 249 -22.95 10.15 6.27
C GLU A 249 -22.19 9.87 4.96
N ILE A 250 -20.90 10.20 4.89
CA ILE A 250 -20.05 9.92 3.73
C ILE A 250 -20.03 8.42 3.44
N MET A 251 -19.84 7.59 4.48
CA MET A 251 -19.78 6.13 4.35
C MET A 251 -21.09 5.54 3.84
N ARG A 252 -22.23 6.07 4.28
CA ARG A 252 -23.55 5.67 3.81
C ARG A 252 -23.82 6.11 2.38
N ARG A 253 -23.54 7.39 2.06
CA ARG A 253 -23.85 7.97 0.74
C ARG A 253 -23.10 7.29 -0.38
N LYS A 254 -21.82 7.01 -0.24
CA LYS A 254 -21.01 6.32 -1.27
C LYS A 254 -21.47 4.90 -1.60
N GLN A 255 -22.25 4.25 -0.70
CA GLN A 255 -22.85 2.95 -0.96
C GLN A 255 -24.15 3.04 -1.76
N LEU A 256 -24.82 4.20 -1.75
CA LEU A 256 -26.15 4.39 -2.29
C LEU A 256 -26.20 5.36 -3.48
N GLU A 257 -25.23 6.25 -3.60
CA GLU A 257 -25.26 7.37 -4.52
C GLU A 257 -23.98 7.42 -5.36
N LEU A 258 -24.09 7.94 -6.58
CA LEU A 258 -22.94 8.40 -7.36
C LEU A 258 -22.77 9.91 -7.16
N PRO A 259 -21.53 10.42 -7.12
CA PRO A 259 -21.32 11.86 -7.06
C PRO A 259 -21.71 12.52 -8.39
N PRO A 260 -22.02 13.83 -8.38
CA PRO A 260 -22.22 14.57 -9.62
C PRO A 260 -21.02 14.43 -10.56
N PRO A 261 -21.22 14.32 -11.89
CA PRO A 261 -20.12 14.32 -12.83
C PRO A 261 -19.21 15.54 -12.65
N PRO A 262 -17.88 15.40 -12.69
CA PRO A 262 -16.95 16.53 -12.58
C PRO A 262 -17.30 17.67 -13.53
N ARG A 263 -17.70 17.38 -14.77
CA ARG A 263 -18.09 18.39 -15.76
C ARG A 263 -19.40 19.14 -15.43
N ALA A 264 -20.24 18.59 -14.57
CA ALA A 264 -21.40 19.34 -14.06
C ALA A 264 -20.99 20.49 -13.11
N LEU A 265 -19.80 20.38 -12.50
CA LEU A 265 -19.23 21.41 -11.61
C LEU A 265 -18.22 22.29 -12.34
N VAL A 266 -17.46 21.73 -13.28
CA VAL A 266 -16.42 22.43 -14.07
C VAL A 266 -16.59 22.01 -15.54
N PRO A 267 -17.38 22.77 -16.34
CA PRO A 267 -17.78 22.36 -17.70
C PRO A 267 -16.63 22.14 -18.69
N ASP A 268 -15.53 22.89 -18.54
CA ASP A 268 -14.39 22.89 -19.47
C ASP A 268 -13.39 21.74 -19.26
N LEU A 269 -13.70 20.79 -18.39
CA LEU A 269 -12.83 19.61 -18.17
C LEU A 269 -12.81 18.68 -19.40
N PRO A 270 -11.65 18.03 -19.67
CA PRO A 270 -11.57 17.03 -20.73
C PRO A 270 -12.59 15.90 -20.51
N PRO A 271 -13.40 15.57 -21.54
CA PRO A 271 -14.41 14.51 -21.43
C PRO A 271 -13.83 13.14 -21.04
N ALA A 272 -12.60 12.83 -21.48
CA ALA A 272 -11.93 11.58 -21.16
C ALA A 272 -11.63 11.44 -19.65
N LEU A 273 -11.21 12.53 -18.99
CA LEU A 273 -10.93 12.53 -17.54
C LEU A 273 -12.23 12.46 -16.73
N ASP A 274 -13.29 13.15 -17.17
CA ASP A 274 -14.62 13.05 -16.57
C ASP A 274 -15.15 11.62 -16.61
N ALA A 275 -15.12 10.98 -17.80
CA ALA A 275 -15.57 9.60 -17.97
C ALA A 275 -14.72 8.60 -17.15
N LEU A 276 -13.40 8.76 -17.12
CA LEU A 276 -12.52 7.92 -16.30
C LEU A 276 -12.83 8.07 -14.81
N CYS A 277 -13.00 9.30 -14.35
CA CYS A 277 -13.33 9.60 -12.95
C CYS A 277 -14.62 8.90 -12.51
N LEU A 278 -15.69 8.98 -13.32
CA LEU A 278 -16.97 8.35 -13.02
C LEU A 278 -16.87 6.82 -13.00
N ARG A 279 -16.13 6.23 -13.95
CA ARG A 279 -15.90 4.78 -13.96
C ARG A 279 -15.13 4.31 -12.73
N LEU A 280 -14.12 5.04 -12.28
CA LEU A 280 -13.37 4.72 -11.07
C LEU A 280 -14.22 4.83 -9.81
N LEU A 281 -15.21 5.74 -9.79
CA LEU A 281 -16.13 5.96 -8.68
C LEU A 281 -17.40 5.08 -8.72
N ALA A 282 -17.48 4.10 -9.64
CA ALA A 282 -18.59 3.16 -9.68
C ALA A 282 -18.76 2.46 -8.33
N THR A 283 -20.02 2.33 -7.86
CA THR A 283 -20.34 1.70 -6.58
C THR A 283 -19.98 0.22 -6.59
N ASP A 284 -20.33 -0.50 -7.67
CA ASP A 284 -19.94 -1.91 -7.83
C ASP A 284 -18.46 -2.00 -8.25
N PRO A 285 -17.59 -2.71 -7.50
CA PRO A 285 -16.19 -2.89 -7.85
C PRO A 285 -15.96 -3.49 -9.24
N ARG A 286 -16.89 -4.32 -9.73
CA ARG A 286 -16.81 -5.00 -11.04
C ARG A 286 -16.95 -4.05 -12.22
N ASP A 287 -17.56 -2.89 -12.02
CA ASP A 287 -17.75 -1.87 -13.05
C ASP A 287 -16.53 -0.93 -13.17
N ARG A 288 -15.59 -1.02 -12.23
CA ARG A 288 -14.36 -0.22 -12.24
C ARG A 288 -13.33 -0.82 -13.19
N PRO A 289 -12.59 0.01 -13.93
CA PRO A 289 -11.52 -0.47 -14.81
C PRO A 289 -10.35 -1.02 -13.98
N ASP A 290 -9.70 -2.07 -14.49
CA ASP A 290 -8.41 -2.54 -13.97
C ASP A 290 -7.27 -1.60 -14.37
N GLY A 291 -6.05 -1.85 -13.85
CA GLY A 291 -4.91 -0.97 -14.06
C GLY A 291 -4.52 -0.79 -15.54
N ALA A 292 -4.62 -1.85 -16.35
CA ALA A 292 -4.32 -1.77 -17.78
C ALA A 292 -5.34 -0.91 -18.51
N ALA A 293 -6.63 -1.07 -18.18
CA ALA A 293 -7.71 -0.26 -18.74
C ALA A 293 -7.66 1.21 -18.30
N VAL A 294 -7.22 1.47 -17.04
CA VAL A 294 -6.97 2.85 -16.55
C VAL A 294 -5.86 3.52 -17.35
N LEU A 295 -4.71 2.86 -17.53
CA LEU A 295 -3.59 3.42 -18.29
C LEU A 295 -3.97 3.64 -19.77
N ALA A 296 -4.70 2.69 -20.37
CA ALA A 296 -5.22 2.83 -21.73
C ALA A 296 -6.18 4.03 -21.85
N ALA A 297 -7.06 4.27 -20.88
CA ALA A 297 -7.95 5.43 -20.85
C ALA A 297 -7.20 6.77 -20.76
N LEU A 298 -5.99 6.77 -20.17
CA LEU A 298 -5.07 7.91 -20.17
C LEU A 298 -4.24 8.02 -21.46
N GLY A 299 -4.46 7.14 -22.45
CA GLY A 299 -3.67 7.09 -23.68
C GLY A 299 -2.21 6.68 -23.45
N ARG A 300 -1.92 5.92 -22.40
CA ARG A 300 -0.58 5.53 -21.99
C ARG A 300 -0.44 4.01 -21.87
N ALA A 301 0.76 3.52 -22.10
CA ALA A 301 1.15 2.14 -21.80
C ALA A 301 1.80 2.06 -20.40
N PRO A 302 1.82 0.88 -19.75
CA PRO A 302 2.61 0.65 -18.55
C PRO A 302 4.08 1.01 -18.78
N SER A 303 4.73 1.57 -17.77
CA SER A 303 6.17 1.89 -17.82
C SER A 303 7.02 0.62 -17.93
N GLU A 304 8.31 0.77 -18.28
CA GLU A 304 9.23 -0.39 -18.30
C GLU A 304 9.40 -1.00 -16.90
N ALA A 305 9.33 -0.19 -15.86
CA ALA A 305 9.36 -0.67 -14.47
C ALA A 305 8.15 -1.55 -14.17
N THR A 306 6.93 -1.11 -14.53
CA THR A 306 5.68 -1.88 -14.36
C THR A 306 5.72 -3.18 -15.17
N ARG A 307 6.16 -3.14 -16.43
CA ARG A 307 6.35 -4.35 -17.25
C ARG A 307 7.38 -5.32 -16.66
N THR A 308 8.39 -4.81 -15.98
CA THR A 308 9.36 -5.65 -15.27
C THR A 308 8.72 -6.34 -14.07
N VAL A 309 7.91 -5.63 -13.29
CA VAL A 309 7.12 -6.22 -12.20
C VAL A 309 6.19 -7.30 -12.73
N GLU A 310 5.48 -7.05 -13.84
CA GLU A 310 4.59 -8.02 -14.48
C GLU A 310 5.32 -9.31 -14.87
N ARG A 311 6.48 -9.18 -15.54
CA ARG A 311 7.31 -10.33 -15.93
C ARG A 311 7.80 -11.13 -14.73
N THR A 312 8.18 -10.45 -13.64
CA THR A 312 8.68 -11.11 -12.43
C THR A 312 7.56 -11.73 -11.60
N ALA A 313 6.39 -11.12 -11.56
CA ALA A 313 5.22 -11.66 -10.87
C ALA A 313 4.67 -12.94 -11.55
N GLY A 314 4.74 -13.01 -12.89
CA GLY A 314 4.36 -14.21 -13.66
C GLY A 314 5.43 -15.31 -13.65
N SER A 315 6.66 -14.99 -13.31
CA SER A 315 7.77 -15.92 -13.21
C SER A 315 7.89 -16.37 -11.76
N SER A 316 7.42 -17.58 -11.44
CA SER A 316 7.86 -18.21 -10.19
C SER A 316 9.40 -18.25 -10.26
N ALA A 317 10.07 -17.52 -9.34
CA ALA A 317 11.52 -17.50 -9.29
C ALA A 317 12.04 -18.94 -9.42
N PRO A 318 12.98 -19.23 -10.34
CA PRO A 318 13.43 -20.61 -10.55
C PRO A 318 13.94 -21.14 -9.21
N PHE A 319 13.24 -22.16 -8.71
CA PHE A 319 13.63 -22.82 -7.48
C PHE A 319 14.81 -23.75 -7.82
N VAL A 320 16.01 -23.23 -7.66
CA VAL A 320 17.25 -23.93 -8.07
C VAL A 320 17.93 -24.59 -6.86
N GLY A 321 18.33 -25.83 -7.03
CA GLY A 321 19.36 -26.46 -6.18
C GLY A 321 18.89 -27.10 -4.87
N ARG A 322 17.60 -27.46 -4.70
CA ARG A 322 17.10 -28.15 -3.49
C ARG A 322 16.29 -29.43 -3.80
N THR A 323 16.67 -30.14 -4.81
CA THR A 323 16.02 -31.39 -5.23
C THR A 323 15.98 -32.38 -4.09
N ALA A 324 17.12 -32.59 -3.42
CA ALA A 324 17.22 -33.54 -2.28
C ALA A 324 16.26 -33.18 -1.12
N GLN A 325 16.05 -31.89 -0.84
CA GLN A 325 15.10 -31.46 0.20
C GLN A 325 13.64 -31.63 -0.23
N LEU A 326 13.33 -31.40 -1.51
CA LEU A 326 12.00 -31.67 -2.06
C LEU A 326 11.72 -33.21 -2.06
N ASP A 327 12.68 -34.01 -2.43
CA ASP A 327 12.57 -35.47 -2.41
C ASP A 327 12.34 -36.00 -0.99
N ALA A 328 13.06 -35.44 0.01
CA ALA A 328 12.87 -35.80 1.41
C ALA A 328 11.44 -35.41 1.90
N LEU A 329 10.90 -34.27 1.49
CA LEU A 329 9.51 -33.88 1.80
C LEU A 329 8.52 -34.83 1.10
N ALA A 330 8.78 -35.21 -0.14
CA ALA A 330 7.93 -36.14 -0.89
C ALA A 330 7.92 -37.52 -0.24
N GLN A 331 9.09 -38.01 0.21
CA GLN A 331 9.19 -39.27 0.93
C GLN A 331 8.42 -39.21 2.26
N ALA A 332 8.60 -38.14 3.04
CA ALA A 332 7.87 -37.95 4.29
C ALA A 332 6.34 -37.95 4.09
N LEU A 333 5.86 -37.39 2.95
CA LEU A 333 4.46 -37.45 2.58
C LEU A 333 3.99 -38.88 2.27
N LEU A 334 4.80 -39.69 1.60
CA LEU A 334 4.49 -41.09 1.36
C LEU A 334 4.42 -41.89 2.68
N ASP A 335 5.39 -41.66 3.57
CA ASP A 335 5.45 -42.29 4.88
C ASP A 335 4.26 -41.89 5.76
N SER A 336 3.71 -40.69 5.60
CA SER A 336 2.54 -40.21 6.34
C SER A 336 1.26 -41.01 6.09
N ARG A 337 1.23 -41.83 5.02
CA ARG A 337 0.11 -42.75 4.73
C ARG A 337 0.06 -43.92 5.69
N GLN A 338 1.18 -44.23 6.35
CA GLN A 338 1.31 -45.38 7.28
C GLN A 338 1.34 -44.96 8.75
N ALA A 339 1.88 -43.78 9.05
CA ALA A 339 1.98 -43.25 10.40
C ALA A 339 1.99 -41.70 10.37
N GLY A 340 1.66 -41.06 11.50
CA GLY A 340 1.80 -39.61 11.63
C GLY A 340 3.26 -39.18 11.50
N VAL A 341 3.56 -38.33 10.51
CA VAL A 341 4.92 -37.81 10.25
C VAL A 341 4.95 -36.32 10.48
N ALA A 342 5.93 -35.86 11.28
CA ALA A 342 6.22 -34.43 11.45
C ALA A 342 7.58 -34.09 10.81
N VAL A 343 7.61 -33.11 9.92
CA VAL A 343 8.83 -32.64 9.27
C VAL A 343 9.19 -31.26 9.77
N MET A 344 10.41 -31.09 10.28
CA MET A 344 10.94 -29.81 10.73
C MET A 344 11.99 -29.28 9.76
N VAL A 345 11.71 -28.16 9.10
CA VAL A 345 12.66 -27.48 8.20
C VAL A 345 13.47 -26.45 8.99
N ARG A 346 14.77 -26.71 9.18
CA ARG A 346 15.69 -25.82 9.90
C ARG A 346 16.68 -25.16 8.94
N GLY A 347 17.16 -23.96 9.31
CA GLY A 347 18.18 -23.21 8.58
C GLY A 347 18.20 -21.75 8.98
N VAL A 348 19.26 -21.03 8.61
CA VAL A 348 19.44 -19.59 8.88
C VAL A 348 18.32 -18.77 8.21
N SER A 349 18.01 -17.60 8.76
CA SER A 349 17.01 -16.68 8.17
C SER A 349 17.44 -16.29 6.74
N GLY A 350 16.49 -16.20 5.82
CA GLY A 350 16.79 -15.87 4.40
C GLY A 350 17.15 -17.06 3.50
N MET A 351 17.40 -18.25 4.03
CA MET A 351 17.78 -19.44 3.25
C MET A 351 16.62 -20.10 2.45
N GLY A 352 15.50 -19.44 2.25
CA GLY A 352 14.40 -19.95 1.42
C GLY A 352 13.63 -21.13 1.99
N LYS A 353 13.56 -21.31 3.33
CA LYS A 353 12.76 -22.37 3.97
C LYS A 353 11.28 -22.33 3.59
N SER A 354 10.69 -21.14 3.64
CA SER A 354 9.29 -20.95 3.27
C SER A 354 9.05 -21.19 1.78
N ALA A 355 10.01 -20.81 0.92
CA ALA A 355 9.94 -21.08 -0.51
C ALA A 355 10.01 -22.58 -0.82
N LEU A 356 10.84 -23.34 -0.06
CA LEU A 356 10.91 -24.80 -0.17
C LEU A 356 9.56 -25.47 0.16
N VAL A 357 8.94 -25.05 1.28
CA VAL A 357 7.64 -25.58 1.70
C VAL A 357 6.55 -25.19 0.71
N ALA A 358 6.50 -23.92 0.28
CA ALA A 358 5.54 -23.47 -0.72
C ALA A 358 5.67 -24.26 -2.03
N ARG A 359 6.90 -24.41 -2.55
CA ARG A 359 7.16 -25.18 -3.77
C ARG A 359 6.74 -26.64 -3.65
N PHE A 360 6.98 -27.25 -2.49
CA PHE A 360 6.54 -28.62 -2.22
C PHE A 360 5.01 -28.71 -2.24
N LEU A 361 4.31 -27.79 -1.57
CA LEU A 361 2.84 -27.76 -1.54
C LEU A 361 2.24 -27.55 -2.93
N ASP A 362 2.86 -26.68 -3.76
CA ASP A 362 2.47 -26.51 -5.17
C ASP A 362 2.63 -27.78 -5.99
N THR A 363 3.67 -28.58 -5.69
CA THR A 363 3.94 -29.85 -6.41
C THR A 363 2.98 -30.95 -6.00
N VAL A 364 2.53 -30.94 -4.75
CA VAL A 364 1.56 -31.94 -4.23
C VAL A 364 0.15 -31.67 -4.74
N GLY A 365 -0.19 -30.43 -5.08
CA GLY A 365 -1.44 -30.03 -5.68
C GLY A 365 -2.67 -30.47 -4.88
N ASP A 366 -3.76 -30.78 -5.59
CA ASP A 366 -5.04 -31.19 -5.01
C ASP A 366 -5.06 -32.62 -4.40
N ALA A 367 -3.91 -33.31 -4.44
CA ALA A 367 -3.80 -34.69 -3.94
C ALA A 367 -3.80 -34.80 -2.41
N CYS A 368 -3.64 -33.68 -1.69
CA CYS A 368 -3.58 -33.66 -0.23
C CYS A 368 -4.40 -32.51 0.38
N TRP A 369 -5.04 -32.79 1.52
CA TRP A 369 -5.63 -31.75 2.35
C TRP A 369 -4.50 -31.02 3.09
N CYS A 370 -4.10 -29.83 2.62
CA CYS A 370 -3.15 -29.01 3.33
C CYS A 370 -3.89 -28.08 4.29
N TRP A 371 -3.77 -28.33 5.60
CA TRP A 371 -4.24 -27.43 6.63
C TRP A 371 -3.02 -26.64 7.14
N PRO A 372 -2.86 -25.35 6.79
CA PRO A 372 -1.77 -24.55 7.34
C PRO A 372 -2.08 -24.23 8.80
N ALA A 373 -1.57 -25.02 9.71
CA ALA A 373 -1.81 -24.92 11.15
C ALA A 373 -1.17 -23.70 11.83
N ALA A 374 -0.74 -22.67 11.12
CA ALA A 374 -0.30 -21.40 11.70
C ALA A 374 -0.05 -20.30 10.65
N ALA A 375 -0.94 -20.12 9.71
CA ALA A 375 -0.99 -18.87 8.97
C ALA A 375 -2.45 -18.54 8.75
N THR A 376 -2.90 -17.49 9.37
CA THR A 376 -4.21 -16.91 9.22
C THR A 376 -4.42 -16.38 7.80
N SER A 377 -4.59 -17.28 6.87
CA SER A 377 -5.34 -17.09 5.64
C SER A 377 -5.65 -18.48 5.12
N ALA A 378 -6.87 -18.92 5.42
CA ALA A 378 -7.42 -20.12 4.82
C ALA A 378 -7.60 -19.87 3.33
N ARG A 379 -6.61 -20.17 2.51
CA ARG A 379 -6.90 -20.50 1.12
C ARG A 379 -7.63 -21.84 1.16
N ARG A 380 -8.95 -21.78 1.05
CA ARG A 380 -9.74 -22.96 0.73
C ARG A 380 -9.30 -23.41 -0.65
N CYS A 381 -8.49 -24.46 -0.70
CA CYS A 381 -8.38 -25.27 -1.92
C CYS A 381 -9.77 -25.89 -2.15
N ARG A 382 -10.54 -25.34 -3.10
CA ARG A 382 -11.80 -25.93 -3.53
C ARG A 382 -11.47 -27.08 -4.47
N SER A 383 -11.26 -28.30 -3.95
CA SER A 383 -11.43 -29.46 -4.77
C SER A 383 -12.93 -29.81 -4.81
N ARG A 384 -13.56 -29.57 -5.96
CA ARG A 384 -14.82 -30.24 -6.29
C ARG A 384 -14.48 -31.68 -6.67
N ARG A 385 -14.59 -32.62 -5.73
CA ARG A 385 -15.12 -33.98 -5.93
C ARG A 385 -15.11 -34.73 -4.60
N SER A 386 -16.29 -34.95 -4.06
CA SER A 386 -16.56 -35.88 -2.98
C SER A 386 -16.25 -37.31 -3.45
N THR A 387 -15.22 -37.92 -2.92
CA THR A 387 -15.12 -39.36 -2.85
C THR A 387 -15.39 -39.77 -1.42
N ARG A 388 -16.58 -40.36 -1.22
CA ARG A 388 -16.96 -41.05 0.01
C ARG A 388 -15.93 -42.16 0.26
N TRP A 389 -15.28 -42.12 1.40
CA TRP A 389 -14.62 -43.27 1.95
C TRP A 389 -15.60 -44.00 2.84
N SER A 390 -16.01 -45.23 2.41
CA SER A 390 -16.73 -46.15 3.28
C SER A 390 -15.72 -46.83 4.18
N THR A 391 -15.93 -46.70 5.48
CA THR A 391 -15.31 -47.55 6.50
C THR A 391 -15.75 -49.00 6.31
N ARG A 392 -14.79 -49.87 6.17
CA ARG A 392 -14.85 -51.25 6.72
C ARG A 392 -13.58 -51.45 7.53
#